data_6252c62ff07a59e9888d3266fb7578ce
#
_entry.id   6252c62ff07a59e9888d3266fb7578ce
#
_cell.length_a   1.000
_cell.length_b   1.000
_cell.length_c   1.000
_cell.angle_alpha   90.00
_cell.angle_beta   90.00
_cell.angle_gamma   90.00
#
_symmetry.space_group_name_H-M   'P 1'
#
loop_
_entity.id
_entity.type
_entity.pdbx_description
1 polymer ?
#
loop_
_entity_poly.entity_id
_entity_poly.type
_entity_poly.pdbx_seq_one_letter_code
_entity_poly.pdbx_strand_id
1 'polypeptide(L)'
;MRRFIVYWIQWFPSSQARAIKTEGGRKNLETNYAIEMLNITKRFPGIIANDNITLRLKKGEIHALLGENGAGKSTLMSVLFGLYQPEEGEILKDGVPVKINDPNDANALGIGMVHQHFKLVECFSVLDNIILGVEPNKFGFIKKKERGNYLFMPYIGIR
;
A
#
# COMPACT_ATOMS: atom_id res chain seq x y z
N MET A 1 -2.52 -25.24 15.16
CA MET A 1 -1.33 -24.58 14.58
C MET A 1 -1.70 -23.14 14.29
N ARG A 2 -1.25 -22.17 15.12
CA ARG A 2 -1.62 -20.76 14.97
C ARG A 2 -0.77 -20.17 13.83
N ARG A 3 -1.40 -19.81 12.71
CA ARG A 3 -0.73 -19.11 11.62
C ARG A 3 -0.63 -17.63 11.97
N PHE A 4 0.56 -17.15 12.26
CA PHE A 4 0.83 -15.72 12.38
C PHE A 4 1.06 -15.16 10.98
N ILE A 5 0.31 -14.13 10.63
CA ILE A 5 0.45 -13.43 9.38
C ILE A 5 1.22 -12.15 9.68
N VAL A 6 2.41 -12.06 9.14
CA VAL A 6 3.24 -10.84 9.21
C VAL A 6 3.00 -10.06 7.92
N TYR A 7 2.46 -8.86 8.01
CA TYR A 7 2.42 -7.94 6.89
C TYR A 7 3.65 -7.05 6.98
N TRP A 8 4.47 -7.07 5.94
CA TRP A 8 5.59 -6.17 5.83
C TRP A 8 5.14 -4.95 5.04
N ILE A 9 5.13 -3.79 5.69
CA ILE A 9 4.91 -2.50 5.04
C ILE A 9 6.28 -1.88 4.86
N GLN A 10 6.75 -1.81 3.62
CA GLN A 10 8.01 -1.17 3.29
C GLN A 10 7.73 0.25 2.81
N TRP A 11 8.28 1.23 3.52
CA TRP A 11 8.25 2.62 3.11
C TRP A 11 9.47 2.93 2.26
N PHE A 12 9.24 3.47 1.05
CA PHE A 12 10.30 3.99 0.19
C PHE A 12 10.19 5.52 0.13
N PRO A 13 11.29 6.27 0.36
CA PRO A 13 11.30 7.69 0.10
C PRO A 13 11.17 7.90 -1.42
N SER A 14 10.00 8.33 -1.87
CA SER A 14 9.79 8.68 -3.27
C SER A 14 10.49 10.02 -3.55
N SER A 15 11.59 9.99 -4.28
CA SER A 15 12.23 11.19 -4.85
C SER A 15 11.38 11.86 -5.95
N GLN A 16 10.19 11.34 -6.23
CA GLN A 16 9.27 11.81 -7.26
C GLN A 16 7.84 12.04 -6.75
N ALA A 17 7.63 12.39 -5.48
CA ALA A 17 6.33 12.84 -5.04
C ALA A 17 5.96 14.13 -5.78
N ARG A 18 5.16 14.01 -6.85
CA ARG A 18 4.47 15.17 -7.43
C ARG A 18 3.66 15.80 -6.33
N ALA A 19 3.93 17.09 -6.05
CA ALA A 19 3.18 17.89 -5.10
C ALA A 19 1.69 17.84 -5.45
N ILE A 20 0.93 17.07 -4.67
CA ILE A 20 -0.52 17.16 -4.69
C ILE A 20 -0.83 18.48 -3.98
N LYS A 21 -1.41 19.42 -4.73
CA LYS A 21 -1.89 20.69 -4.19
C LYS A 21 -2.95 20.39 -3.13
N THR A 22 -2.57 20.53 -1.87
CA THR A 22 -3.54 20.55 -0.76
C THR A 22 -4.05 21.96 -0.58
N GLU A 23 -5.32 22.20 -0.87
CA GLU A 23 -6.03 23.39 -0.42
C GLU A 23 -6.35 23.21 1.07
N GLY A 24 -5.73 24.03 1.90
CA GLY A 24 -6.02 24.09 3.35
C GLY A 24 -4.76 24.10 4.19
N GLY A 25 -4.31 25.28 4.57
CA GLY A 25 -3.12 25.51 5.37
C GLY A 25 -3.18 24.89 6.77
N ARG A 26 -2.70 23.65 6.92
CA ARG A 26 -2.23 23.13 8.19
C ARG A 26 -0.70 23.10 8.14
N LYS A 27 -0.05 23.79 9.08
CA LYS A 27 1.40 23.73 9.30
C LYS A 27 1.85 22.26 9.33
N ASN A 28 2.85 21.91 8.52
CA ASN A 28 3.56 20.64 8.62
C ASN A 28 4.17 20.54 10.03
N LEU A 29 3.49 19.85 10.93
CA LEU A 29 4.14 19.29 12.10
C LEU A 29 5.02 18.15 11.57
N GLU A 30 6.31 18.19 11.84
CA GLU A 30 7.21 17.06 11.56
C GLU A 30 6.69 15.85 12.34
N THR A 31 5.82 15.06 11.72
CA THR A 31 5.32 13.83 12.34
C THR A 31 6.37 12.74 12.13
N ASN A 32 6.69 12.04 13.22
CA ASN A 32 7.58 10.88 13.16
C ASN A 32 6.89 9.66 12.50
N TYR A 33 5.62 9.81 12.10
CA TYR A 33 4.84 8.75 11.49
C TYR A 33 4.87 8.84 9.96
N ALA A 34 5.12 7.70 9.31
CA ALA A 34 5.02 7.56 7.87
C ALA A 34 3.56 7.44 7.43
N ILE A 35 2.78 6.66 8.17
CA ILE A 35 1.36 6.42 7.93
C ILE A 35 0.63 6.47 9.28
N GLU A 36 -0.53 7.11 9.27
CA GLU A 36 -1.50 7.04 10.36
C GLU A 36 -2.87 6.68 9.78
N MET A 37 -3.47 5.65 10.31
CA MET A 37 -4.86 5.27 10.06
C MET A 37 -5.61 5.57 11.34
N LEU A 38 -6.51 6.55 11.32
CA LEU A 38 -7.17 7.05 12.51
C LEU A 38 -8.65 6.71 12.49
N ASN A 39 -9.10 6.01 13.53
CA ASN A 39 -10.52 5.68 13.76
C ASN A 39 -11.17 4.95 12.58
N ILE A 40 -10.43 4.06 11.93
CA ILE A 40 -10.89 3.33 10.75
C ILE A 40 -11.98 2.34 11.11
N THR A 41 -13.13 2.51 10.49
CA THR A 41 -14.24 1.56 10.57
C THR A 41 -14.53 1.00 9.19
N LYS A 42 -14.57 -0.35 9.08
CA LYS A 42 -14.93 -1.07 7.86
C LYS A 42 -15.99 -2.10 8.14
N ARG A 43 -17.11 -1.95 7.44
CA ARG A 43 -18.27 -2.83 7.56
C ARG A 43 -18.47 -3.65 6.28
N PHE A 44 -18.90 -4.86 6.43
CA PHE A 44 -19.42 -5.72 5.35
C PHE A 44 -20.83 -6.19 5.75
N PRO A 45 -21.64 -6.67 4.81
CA PRO A 45 -22.96 -7.19 5.15
C PRO A 45 -22.90 -8.24 6.29
N GLY A 46 -23.53 -7.92 7.42
CA GLY A 46 -23.59 -8.79 8.59
C GLY A 46 -22.35 -8.81 9.51
N ILE A 47 -21.27 -8.05 9.21
CA ILE A 47 -20.07 -8.03 10.07
C ILE A 47 -19.38 -6.66 10.05
N ILE A 48 -18.87 -6.24 11.21
CA ILE A 48 -17.94 -5.14 11.34
C ILE A 48 -16.53 -5.74 11.38
N ALA A 49 -15.76 -5.57 10.31
CA ALA A 49 -14.42 -6.16 10.20
C ALA A 49 -13.35 -5.34 10.92
N ASN A 50 -13.50 -4.01 10.92
CA ASN A 50 -12.71 -3.07 11.73
C ASN A 50 -13.67 -2.08 12.37
N ASP A 51 -13.50 -1.80 13.64
CA ASP A 51 -14.32 -0.89 14.41
C ASP A 51 -13.44 0.10 15.14
N ASN A 52 -13.45 1.34 14.68
CA ASN A 52 -12.71 2.46 15.27
C ASN A 52 -11.20 2.16 15.51
N ILE A 53 -10.55 1.52 14.54
CA ILE A 53 -9.15 1.08 14.66
C ILE A 53 -8.20 2.22 14.36
N THR A 54 -7.25 2.44 15.26
CA THR A 54 -6.14 3.38 15.02
C THR A 54 -4.83 2.61 14.92
N LEU A 55 -4.11 2.81 13.80
CA LEU A 55 -2.78 2.27 13.55
C LEU A 55 -1.83 3.40 13.16
N ARG A 56 -0.68 3.49 13.81
CA ARG A 56 0.37 4.46 13.50
C ARG A 56 1.68 3.75 13.22
N LEU A 57 2.26 4.03 12.06
CA LEU A 57 3.50 3.44 11.58
C LEU A 57 4.58 4.50 11.55
N LYS A 58 5.62 4.35 12.37
CA LYS A 58 6.75 5.29 12.39
C LYS A 58 7.67 5.07 11.19
N LYS A 59 8.35 6.15 10.80
CA LYS A 59 9.37 6.10 9.74
C LYS A 59 10.53 5.21 10.15
N GLY A 60 10.96 4.33 9.24
CA GLY A 60 12.12 3.45 9.45
C GLY A 60 11.90 2.29 10.41
N GLU A 61 10.69 2.07 10.91
CA GLU A 61 10.38 0.93 11.77
C GLU A 61 9.67 -0.19 11.02
N ILE A 62 9.89 -1.44 11.48
CA ILE A 62 9.14 -2.62 11.06
C ILE A 62 8.05 -2.87 12.09
N HIS A 63 6.80 -2.82 11.64
CA HIS A 63 5.65 -3.10 12.48
C HIS A 63 5.06 -4.48 12.18
N ALA A 64 4.91 -5.31 13.22
CA ALA A 64 4.23 -6.59 13.14
C ALA A 64 2.78 -6.44 13.62
N LEU A 65 1.82 -6.67 12.73
CA LEU A 65 0.40 -6.70 13.06
C LEU A 65 0.00 -8.12 13.46
N LEU A 66 -0.15 -8.36 14.76
CA LEU A 66 -0.46 -9.68 15.32
C LEU A 66 -1.93 -9.78 15.72
N GLY A 67 -2.49 -10.98 15.63
CA GLY A 67 -3.87 -11.27 16.03
C GLY A 67 -4.36 -12.58 15.43
N GLU A 68 -5.50 -13.07 15.91
CA GLU A 68 -6.13 -14.30 15.45
C GLU A 68 -6.63 -14.19 13.99
N ASN A 69 -6.90 -15.34 13.37
CA ASN A 69 -7.53 -15.35 12.05
C ASN A 69 -8.94 -14.75 12.16
N GLY A 70 -9.29 -13.88 11.22
CA GLY A 70 -10.58 -13.16 11.28
C GLY A 70 -10.56 -11.87 12.09
N ALA A 71 -9.46 -11.51 12.78
CA ALA A 71 -9.36 -10.28 13.57
C ALA A 71 -9.26 -8.97 12.74
N GLY A 72 -9.65 -8.98 11.46
CA GLY A 72 -9.70 -7.77 10.63
C GLY A 72 -8.36 -7.26 10.09
N LYS A 73 -7.21 -7.92 10.37
CA LYS A 73 -5.87 -7.47 9.93
C LYS A 73 -5.76 -7.29 8.42
N SER A 74 -6.18 -8.30 7.66
CA SER A 74 -6.15 -8.24 6.18
C SER A 74 -7.08 -7.16 5.64
N THR A 75 -8.21 -6.95 6.30
CA THR A 75 -9.15 -5.89 5.94
C THR A 75 -8.53 -4.51 6.15
N LEU A 76 -7.88 -4.29 7.30
CA LEU A 76 -7.21 -3.03 7.61
C LEU A 76 -6.10 -2.72 6.58
N MET A 77 -5.29 -3.73 6.22
CA MET A 77 -4.27 -3.58 5.18
C MET A 77 -4.88 -3.34 3.79
N SER A 78 -6.00 -3.99 3.47
CA SER A 78 -6.73 -3.75 2.23
C SER A 78 -7.34 -2.34 2.14
N VAL A 79 -7.73 -1.76 3.27
CA VAL A 79 -8.12 -0.34 3.35
C VAL A 79 -6.92 0.56 3.05
N LEU A 80 -5.77 0.30 3.67
CA LEU A 80 -4.55 1.08 3.44
C LEU A 80 -4.09 1.02 1.98
N PHE A 81 -4.26 -0.14 1.32
CA PHE A 81 -3.87 -0.34 -0.07
C PHE A 81 -4.96 0.07 -1.09
N GLY A 82 -6.10 0.60 -0.63
CA GLY A 82 -7.16 1.10 -1.51
C GLY A 82 -8.06 0.03 -2.13
N LEU A 83 -7.96 -1.23 -1.67
CA LEU A 83 -8.86 -2.30 -2.11
C LEU A 83 -10.26 -2.17 -1.50
N TYR A 84 -10.36 -1.58 -0.32
CA TYR A 84 -11.61 -1.25 0.34
C TYR A 84 -11.61 0.20 0.81
N GLN A 85 -12.75 0.85 0.72
CA GLN A 85 -12.95 2.18 1.32
C GLN A 85 -13.49 2.00 2.74
N PRO A 86 -12.95 2.69 3.74
CA PRO A 86 -13.53 2.71 5.08
C PRO A 86 -14.81 3.55 5.06
N GLU A 87 -15.76 3.22 5.92
CA GLU A 87 -16.96 4.02 6.15
C GLU A 87 -16.68 5.22 7.05
N GLU A 88 -15.71 5.07 7.97
CA GLU A 88 -15.32 6.11 8.93
C GLU A 88 -13.81 6.10 9.11
N GLY A 89 -13.29 7.25 9.54
CA GLY A 89 -11.87 7.46 9.80
C GLY A 89 -11.13 8.15 8.67
N GLU A 90 -9.84 8.39 8.89
CA GLU A 90 -8.98 9.05 7.93
C GLU A 90 -7.59 8.39 7.88
N ILE A 91 -6.94 8.55 6.74
CA ILE A 91 -5.55 8.08 6.52
C ILE A 91 -4.69 9.31 6.32
N LEU A 92 -3.57 9.40 7.07
CA LEU A 92 -2.58 10.43 6.89
C LEU A 92 -1.27 9.79 6.43
N LYS A 93 -0.61 10.45 5.49
CA LYS A 93 0.76 10.15 5.08
C LYS A 93 1.65 11.33 5.42
N ASP A 94 2.70 11.08 6.20
CA ASP A 94 3.63 12.12 6.68
C ASP A 94 2.87 13.29 7.37
N GLY A 95 1.79 12.98 8.10
CA GLY A 95 0.94 13.95 8.78
C GLY A 95 -0.05 14.70 7.90
N VAL A 96 -0.12 14.40 6.60
CA VAL A 96 -1.04 15.02 5.64
C VAL A 96 -2.18 14.06 5.32
N PRO A 97 -3.45 14.44 5.48
CA PRO A 97 -4.58 13.61 5.08
C PRO A 97 -4.52 13.25 3.60
N VAL A 98 -4.69 11.97 3.30
CA VAL A 98 -4.69 11.45 1.94
C VAL A 98 -5.93 10.60 1.71
N LYS A 99 -6.42 10.61 0.48
CA LYS A 99 -7.48 9.73 0.04
C LYS A 99 -6.91 8.67 -0.90
N ILE A 100 -7.11 7.42 -0.56
CA ILE A 100 -6.64 6.26 -1.33
C ILE A 100 -7.88 5.56 -1.87
N ASN A 101 -8.22 5.76 -3.14
CA ASN A 101 -9.43 5.20 -3.75
C ASN A 101 -9.16 3.84 -4.38
N ASP A 102 -7.93 3.61 -4.82
CA ASP A 102 -7.52 2.38 -5.49
C ASP A 102 -6.02 2.07 -5.23
N PRO A 103 -5.52 0.89 -5.64
CA PRO A 103 -4.11 0.53 -5.47
C PRO A 103 -3.12 1.44 -6.21
N ASN A 104 -3.53 2.16 -7.26
CA ASN A 104 -2.64 3.08 -7.97
C ASN A 104 -2.37 4.32 -7.12
N ASP A 105 -3.40 4.82 -6.42
CA ASP A 105 -3.24 5.91 -5.44
C ASP A 105 -2.26 5.49 -4.33
N ALA A 106 -2.41 4.27 -3.78
CA ALA A 106 -1.51 3.73 -2.77
C ALA A 106 -0.07 3.65 -3.29
N ASN A 107 0.13 3.10 -4.50
CA ASN A 107 1.44 3.02 -5.14
C ASN A 107 2.05 4.41 -5.39
N ALA A 108 1.27 5.40 -5.83
CA ALA A 108 1.73 6.77 -6.02
C ALA A 108 2.19 7.43 -4.71
N LEU A 109 1.61 7.02 -3.58
CA LEU A 109 2.02 7.42 -2.24
C LEU A 109 3.22 6.61 -1.70
N GLY A 110 3.74 5.63 -2.46
CA GLY A 110 4.82 4.75 -2.03
C GLY A 110 4.39 3.66 -1.06
N ILE A 111 3.09 3.33 -1.02
CA ILE A 111 2.53 2.25 -0.21
C ILE A 111 2.41 1.02 -1.09
N GLY A 112 3.19 -0.03 -0.79
CA GLY A 112 3.14 -1.31 -1.48
C GLY A 112 2.56 -2.41 -0.58
N MET A 113 1.95 -3.43 -1.18
CA MET A 113 1.40 -4.58 -0.47
C MET A 113 1.91 -5.88 -1.10
N VAL A 114 2.36 -6.80 -0.24
CA VAL A 114 2.67 -8.16 -0.65
C VAL A 114 1.52 -9.07 -0.26
N HIS A 115 0.88 -9.68 -1.26
CA HIS A 115 -0.23 -10.61 -1.02
C HIS A 115 0.28 -11.94 -0.49
N GLN A 116 -0.49 -12.58 0.41
CA GLN A 116 -0.19 -13.90 0.97
C GLN A 116 -0.09 -15.00 -0.08
N HIS A 117 -0.88 -14.90 -1.14
CA HIS A 117 -0.88 -15.81 -2.27
C HIS A 117 -0.36 -15.07 -3.49
N PHE A 118 0.81 -15.45 -3.95
CA PHE A 118 1.36 -14.95 -5.20
C PHE A 118 0.45 -15.43 -6.33
N LYS A 119 -0.17 -14.49 -7.03
CA LYS A 119 -0.96 -14.76 -8.22
C LYS A 119 -0.04 -14.69 -9.43
N LEU A 120 0.81 -15.70 -9.59
CA LEU A 120 1.64 -15.79 -10.79
C LEU A 120 0.76 -16.21 -11.98
N VAL A 121 1.02 -15.61 -13.12
CA VAL A 121 0.44 -16.03 -14.40
C VAL A 121 1.34 -17.10 -14.97
N GLU A 122 0.90 -18.35 -14.94
CA GLU A 122 1.74 -19.54 -15.27
C GLU A 122 2.30 -19.51 -16.70
N CYS A 123 1.58 -18.93 -17.66
CA CYS A 123 2.04 -18.79 -19.03
C CYS A 123 3.01 -17.61 -19.27
N PHE A 124 3.30 -16.81 -18.25
CA PHE A 124 4.21 -15.68 -18.34
C PHE A 124 5.62 -16.07 -17.91
N SER A 125 6.63 -15.42 -18.51
CA SER A 125 7.99 -15.53 -18.00
C SER A 125 8.12 -14.89 -16.62
N VAL A 126 9.21 -15.21 -15.90
CA VAL A 126 9.54 -14.57 -14.61
C VAL A 126 9.57 -13.04 -14.76
N LEU A 127 10.20 -12.54 -15.82
CA LEU A 127 10.28 -11.10 -16.08
C LEU A 127 8.89 -10.50 -16.31
N ASP A 128 8.03 -11.15 -17.09
CA ASP A 128 6.68 -10.66 -17.36
C ASP A 128 5.82 -10.62 -16.09
N ASN A 129 5.98 -11.61 -15.19
CA ASN A 129 5.31 -11.61 -13.89
C ASN A 129 5.80 -10.48 -12.96
N ILE A 130 7.10 -10.15 -13.02
CA ILE A 130 7.67 -9.07 -12.19
C ILE A 130 7.18 -7.70 -12.64
N ILE A 131 7.07 -7.46 -13.96
CA ILE A 131 6.70 -6.15 -14.51
C ILE A 131 5.19 -6.01 -14.75
N LEU A 132 4.41 -7.03 -14.42
CA LEU A 132 2.96 -7.01 -14.64
C LEU A 132 2.31 -5.82 -13.93
N GLY A 133 1.59 -4.99 -14.69
CA GLY A 133 0.93 -3.77 -14.21
C GLY A 133 1.81 -2.51 -14.21
N VAL A 134 3.12 -2.64 -14.49
CA VAL A 134 4.06 -1.51 -14.64
C VAL A 134 4.79 -1.56 -15.97
N GLU A 135 4.23 -2.27 -16.95
CA GLU A 135 4.86 -2.46 -18.25
C GLU A 135 5.04 -1.13 -18.99
N PRO A 136 6.22 -0.93 -19.62
CA PRO A 136 6.43 0.21 -20.48
C PRO A 136 5.53 0.12 -21.70
N ASN A 137 4.53 0.98 -21.77
CA ASN A 137 3.65 1.04 -22.91
C ASN A 137 3.78 2.38 -23.65
N LYS A 138 3.53 2.36 -24.96
CA LYS A 138 3.33 3.54 -25.79
C LYS A 138 2.16 3.28 -26.70
N PHE A 139 1.11 4.12 -26.61
CA PHE A 139 -0.13 3.96 -27.39
C PHE A 139 -0.80 2.57 -27.22
N GLY A 140 -0.75 1.97 -26.02
CA GLY A 140 -1.34 0.66 -25.74
C GLY A 140 -0.47 -0.54 -26.15
N PHE A 141 0.69 -0.33 -26.77
CA PHE A 141 1.62 -1.40 -27.16
C PHE A 141 2.78 -1.50 -26.15
N ILE A 142 3.06 -2.72 -25.69
CA ILE A 142 4.16 -3.00 -24.76
C ILE A 142 5.49 -2.95 -25.49
N LYS A 143 6.42 -2.13 -25.00
CA LYS A 143 7.76 -2.02 -25.56
C LYS A 143 8.65 -3.18 -25.06
N LYS A 144 8.73 -4.26 -25.82
CA LYS A 144 9.52 -5.45 -25.45
C LYS A 144 11.01 -5.18 -25.16
N LYS A 145 11.60 -4.20 -25.84
CA LYS A 145 13.05 -3.92 -25.77
C LYS A 145 13.49 -3.22 -24.46
N GLU A 146 12.58 -2.58 -23.74
CA GLU A 146 12.87 -1.85 -22.50
C GLU A 146 12.65 -2.67 -21.22
N ARG A 147 12.14 -3.91 -21.34
CA ARG A 147 11.75 -4.77 -20.20
C ARG A 147 12.91 -5.05 -19.23
N GLY A 148 14.13 -5.22 -19.73
CA GLY A 148 15.31 -5.49 -18.90
C GLY A 148 15.69 -4.37 -17.94
N ASN A 149 15.36 -3.11 -18.27
CA ASN A 149 15.70 -1.95 -17.45
C ASN A 149 14.85 -1.87 -16.17
N TYR A 150 13.70 -2.54 -16.13
CA TYR A 150 12.82 -2.55 -14.95
C TYR A 150 13.32 -3.45 -13.82
N LEU A 151 14.20 -4.43 -14.11
CA LEU A 151 14.86 -5.27 -13.10
C LEU A 151 15.81 -4.46 -12.20
N PHE A 152 16.27 -3.30 -12.66
CA PHE A 152 17.16 -2.41 -11.93
C PHE A 152 16.43 -1.23 -11.26
N MET A 153 15.09 -1.18 -11.32
CA MET A 153 14.36 -0.16 -10.58
C MET A 153 14.43 -0.43 -9.07
N PRO A 154 14.61 0.62 -8.25
CA PRO A 154 14.79 0.49 -6.80
C PRO A 154 13.59 -0.10 -6.05
N TYR A 155 12.51 -0.41 -6.76
CA TYR A 155 11.32 -1.10 -6.23
C TYR A 155 11.50 -2.61 -6.05
N ILE A 156 12.46 -3.22 -6.73
CA ILE A 156 12.81 -4.61 -6.51
C ILE A 156 14.03 -4.59 -5.60
N GLY A 157 13.80 -4.38 -4.31
CA GLY A 157 14.82 -4.42 -3.26
C GLY A 157 15.32 -5.85 -3.03
N ILE A 158 15.78 -6.53 -4.08
CA ILE A 158 16.58 -7.75 -3.98
C ILE A 158 18.05 -7.28 -4.05
N ARG A 159 18.63 -7.12 -2.87
CA ARG A 159 20.08 -7.22 -2.66
C ARG A 159 20.39 -8.62 -2.20
#